data_5ff0b3e93080230450485c5d46a2225c
#
_entry.id   5ff0b3e93080230450485c5d46a2225c
#
_cell.length_a   1.000
_cell.length_b   1.000
_cell.length_c   1.000
_cell.angle_alpha   90.00
_cell.angle_beta   90.00
_cell.angle_gamma   90.00
#
_symmetry.space_group_name_H-M   'P 1'
#
loop_
_entity.id
_entity.type
_entity.pdbx_description
1 polymer ?
#
loop_
_entity_poly.entity_id
_entity_poly.type
_entity_poly.pdbx_seq_one_letter_code
_entity_poly.pdbx_strand_id
1 'polypeptide(L)' 'MNIYVNGVLKELPEKTTVADVLVLLDVVGRRVAVELNDHIVAKSQHAHVILQVNDKVEVVHAIGGG' A
#
# COMPACT_ATOMS: atom_id res chain seq x y z
N MET A 1 6.70 -5.11 12.38
CA MET A 1 6.24 -3.73 12.65
C MET A 1 4.75 -3.60 12.37
N ASN A 2 4.12 -2.75 13.10
CA ASN A 2 2.69 -2.51 12.92
C ASN A 2 2.45 -1.51 11.81
N ILE A 3 1.59 -1.90 10.86
CA ILE A 3 1.18 -1.07 9.73
C ILE A 3 -0.34 -1.12 9.67
N TYR A 4 -0.96 0.02 9.40
CA TYR A 4 -2.41 0.07 9.16
C TYR A 4 -2.66 -0.06 7.67
N VAL A 5 -3.38 -1.09 7.28
CA VAL A 5 -3.72 -1.34 5.88
C VAL A 5 -5.23 -1.25 5.76
N ASN A 6 -5.71 -0.22 5.06
CA ASN A 6 -7.14 0.07 4.94
C ASN A 6 -7.83 0.09 6.30
N GLY A 7 -7.18 0.70 7.28
CA GLY A 7 -7.71 0.83 8.63
C GLY A 7 -7.55 -0.40 9.52
N VAL A 8 -6.99 -1.47 9.01
CA VAL A 8 -6.79 -2.71 9.77
C VAL A 8 -5.33 -2.83 10.16
N LEU A 9 -5.07 -3.03 11.45
CA LEU A 9 -3.72 -3.20 11.94
C LEU A 9 -3.16 -4.55 11.50
N LYS A 10 -2.00 -4.52 10.86
CA LYS A 10 -1.28 -5.71 10.41
C LYS A 10 0.12 -5.69 10.97
N GLU A 11 0.59 -6.85 11.38
CA GLU A 11 1.98 -7.04 11.76
C GLU A 11 2.74 -7.50 10.52
N LEU A 12 3.65 -6.67 10.03
CA LEU A 12 4.41 -6.95 8.80
C LEU A 12 5.90 -6.94 9.10
N PRO A 13 6.69 -7.69 8.31
CA PRO A 13 8.14 -7.69 8.49
C PRO A 13 8.75 -6.31 8.25
N GLU A 14 9.89 -6.09 8.87
CA GLU A 14 10.71 -4.92 8.55
C GLU A 14 11.05 -4.91 7.07
N LYS A 15 11.20 -3.74 6.50
CA LYS A 15 11.51 -3.55 5.07
C LYS A 15 10.40 -3.94 4.11
N THR A 16 9.19 -4.14 4.61
CA THR A 16 8.03 -4.33 3.74
C THR A 16 7.83 -3.08 2.90
N THR A 17 7.62 -3.27 1.60
CA THR A 17 7.37 -2.16 0.68
C THR A 17 5.88 -2.02 0.38
N VAL A 18 5.51 -0.90 -0.26
CA VAL A 18 4.15 -0.73 -0.77
C VAL A 18 3.79 -1.86 -1.72
N ALA A 19 4.70 -2.24 -2.62
CA ALA A 19 4.46 -3.35 -3.54
C ALA A 19 4.15 -4.65 -2.80
N ASP A 20 4.84 -4.91 -1.69
CA ASP A 20 4.59 -6.11 -0.89
C ASP A 20 3.17 -6.11 -0.31
N VAL A 21 2.68 -4.95 0.09
CA VAL A 21 1.31 -4.83 0.58
C VAL A 21 0.30 -5.16 -0.52
N LEU A 22 0.56 -4.75 -1.75
CA LEU A 22 -0.33 -5.08 -2.87
C LEU A 22 -0.36 -6.58 -3.14
N VAL A 23 0.77 -7.27 -2.97
CA VAL A 23 0.79 -8.73 -3.06
C VAL A 23 -0.05 -9.35 -1.95
N LEU A 24 0.11 -8.85 -0.73
CA LEU A 24 -0.64 -9.34 0.43
C LEU A 24 -2.15 -9.18 0.22
N LEU A 25 -2.57 -8.09 -0.40
CA LEU A 25 -3.99 -7.82 -0.66
C LEU A 25 -4.52 -8.51 -1.92
N ASP A 26 -3.64 -9.18 -2.66
CA ASP A 26 -4.01 -9.87 -3.90
C ASP A 26 -4.60 -8.92 -4.94
N VAL A 27 -3.98 -7.76 -5.10
CA VAL A 27 -4.45 -6.75 -6.05
C VAL A 27 -3.41 -6.40 -7.10
N VAL A 28 -2.36 -7.19 -7.21
CA VAL A 28 -1.34 -6.98 -8.22
C VAL A 28 -1.97 -7.13 -9.60
N GLY A 29 -1.65 -6.22 -10.50
CA GLY A 29 -2.23 -6.21 -11.83
C GLY A 29 -3.60 -5.55 -11.93
N ARG A 30 -4.17 -5.15 -10.82
CA ARG A 30 -5.44 -4.42 -10.82
C ARG A 30 -5.19 -2.93 -10.81
N ARG A 31 -6.20 -2.17 -11.21
CA ARG A 31 -6.12 -0.72 -11.13
C ARG A 31 -6.37 -0.28 -9.71
N VAL A 32 -5.32 0.06 -9.01
CA VAL A 32 -5.43 0.55 -7.64
C VAL A 32 -4.61 1.84 -7.50
N ALA A 33 -5.07 2.68 -6.61
CA ALA A 33 -4.30 3.84 -6.16
C ALA A 33 -3.90 3.60 -4.72
N VAL A 34 -2.69 3.99 -4.39
CA VAL A 34 -2.15 3.80 -3.05
C VAL A 34 -1.85 5.15 -2.42
N GLU A 35 -2.32 5.34 -1.20
CA GLU A 35 -1.95 6.48 -0.38
C GLU A 35 -1.17 5.99 0.82
N LEU A 36 -0.10 6.69 1.13
CA LEU A 36 0.70 6.44 2.31
C LEU A 36 0.66 7.70 3.16
N ASN A 37 0.06 7.60 4.33
CA ASN A 37 -0.10 8.74 5.24
C ASN A 37 -0.71 9.94 4.50
N ASP A 38 -1.78 9.66 3.76
CA ASP A 38 -2.57 10.66 3.01
C ASP A 38 -1.87 11.25 1.79
N HIS A 39 -0.75 10.66 1.36
CA HIS A 39 -0.06 11.09 0.14
C HIS A 39 -0.07 9.96 -0.88
N ILE A 40 -0.36 10.31 -2.11
CA ILE A 40 -0.38 9.32 -3.19
C ILE A 40 1.03 8.83 -3.47
N VAL A 41 1.17 7.51 -3.62
CA VAL A 41 2.41 6.88 -4.01
C VAL A 41 2.29 6.49 -5.48
N ALA A 42 3.14 7.07 -6.32
CA ALA A 42 3.13 6.74 -7.74
C ALA A 42 3.40 5.26 -7.96
N LYS A 43 2.77 4.69 -8.96
CA LYS A 43 2.92 3.27 -9.29
C LYS A 43 4.40 2.91 -9.48
N SER A 44 5.17 3.76 -10.12
CA SER A 44 6.59 3.52 -10.35
C SER A 44 7.41 3.46 -9.07
N GLN A 45 6.84 3.90 -7.95
CA GLN A 45 7.55 3.93 -6.67
C GLN A 45 7.10 2.84 -5.71
N HIS A 46 6.09 2.06 -6.04
CA HIS A 46 5.55 1.05 -5.13
C HIS A 46 6.60 0.08 -4.62
N ALA A 47 7.52 -0.34 -5.47
CA ALA A 47 8.57 -1.28 -5.09
C ALA A 47 9.73 -0.64 -4.34
N HIS A 48 9.78 0.68 -4.32
CA HIS A 48 10.89 1.42 -3.71
C HIS A 48 10.54 2.08 -2.38
N VAL A 49 9.27 2.19 -2.06
CA VAL A 49 8.84 2.83 -0.83
C VAL A 49 8.77 1.79 0.28
N ILE A 50 9.68 1.92 1.23
CA ILE A 50 9.74 1.03 2.39
C ILE A 50 8.89 1.63 3.49
N LEU A 51 8.00 0.82 4.04
CA LEU A 51 7.08 1.26 5.09
C LEU A 51 7.80 1.40 6.42
N GLN A 52 7.31 2.31 7.24
CA GLN A 52 7.82 2.56 8.58
C GLN A 52 6.73 2.17 9.59
N VAL A 53 7.13 1.91 10.82
CA VAL A 53 6.19 1.55 11.87
C VAL A 53 5.08 2.59 11.98
N ASN A 54 3.86 2.11 12.13
CA ASN A 54 2.64 2.93 12.27
C ASN A 54 2.22 3.69 11.01
N ASP A 55 2.84 3.42 9.86
CA ASP A 55 2.37 3.98 8.61
C ASP A 55 0.95 3.55 8.32
N LYS A 56 0.20 4.44 7.66
CA LYS A 56 -1.15 4.16 7.18
C LYS A 56 -1.12 4.04 5.67
N VAL A 57 -1.45 2.85 5.19
CA VAL A 57 -1.53 2.56 3.76
C VAL A 57 -2.99 2.37 3.39
N GLU A 58 -3.46 3.12 2.41
CA GLU A 58 -4.79 2.93 1.87
C GLU A 58 -4.68 2.54 0.41
N VAL A 59 -5.37 1.47 0.07
CA VAL A 59 -5.38 0.94 -1.29
C VAL A 59 -6.83 0.96 -1.76
N VAL A 60 -7.09 1.74 -2.79
CA VAL A 60 -8.43 1.85 -3.34
C VAL A 60 -8.41 1.46 -4.80
N HIS A 61 -9.47 0.81 -5.24
CA HIS A 61 -9.61 0.49 -6.65
C HIS A 61 -9.96 1.77 -7.41
N ALA A 62 -9.26 2.00 -8.50
CA ALA A 62 -9.56 3.13 -9.36
C ALA A 62 -10.89 2.86 -10.03
N ILE A 63 -11.83 3.74 -9.81
CA ILE A 63 -13.09 3.68 -10.49
C ILE A 63 -12.90 4.43 -11.77
N GLY A 64 -13.12 3.80 -12.78
CA GLY A 64 -12.98 4.59 -13.81
C GLY A 64 -13.15 4.15 -15.02
N GLY A 65 -13.76 4.44 -15.20
CA GLY A 65 -14.04 4.25 -16.34
C GLY A 65 -13.33 4.80 -17.42
N GLY A 66 -12.51 5.04 -17.17
CA GLY A 66 -11.77 5.72 -18.19
C GLY A 66 -11.11 4.92 -19.20
#